data_d64a3a6bf603f36cb178fa93c9c0713f
#
_entry.id   d64a3a6bf603f36cb178fa93c9c0713f
#
_cell.length_a   1.000
_cell.length_b   1.000
_cell.length_c   1.000
_cell.angle_alpha   90.00
_cell.angle_beta   90.00
_cell.angle_gamma   90.00
#
_symmetry.space_group_name_H-M   'P 1'
#
loop_
_entity.id
_entity.type
_entity.pdbx_description
1 polymer ?
#
loop_
_entity_poly.entity_id
_entity_poly.type
_entity_poly.pdbx_seq_one_letter_code
_entity_poly.pdbx_strand_id
1 'polypeptide(L)'
;MRVPWQTWVLRQWQTRNWFSRTLWPLSALTWVVSVWRQRQRALNPPPQTNVPVVVVGNVIAGGAGKTPIVMSLALHWQAKGIHVGVVARGHGRKVGTLASVDGKSRFEDVGDEPLLIWRRCQVPVFVGQDRAACCQALLAAHPQTQVLISDDGLQHPGLHRDFEICVFDERGLGNRWLLPAGPLREPWPRPANPNVLRWNLSSKALAEIESVLVRRQLATYAVQANGRRQPLAAWGSQPVSAVAAIAKPDQFFDGLRAQGLNLCVSQAWPDHDPLHAFDPNTAAGDWFCTEKDAVKLWDRFPQLWAVPLEVSGLDPWLADMDRALTQRISSPHGHQTA
;
A
#
# COMPACT_ATOMS: atom_id res chain seq x y z
N MET A 1 3.54 -0.44 29.85
CA MET A 1 3.81 0.00 28.44
C MET A 1 2.85 1.12 28.07
N ARG A 2 3.34 2.30 27.69
CA ARG A 2 2.46 3.38 27.22
C ARG A 2 1.98 3.02 25.82
N VAL A 3 0.68 2.86 25.64
CA VAL A 3 0.09 2.68 24.29
C VAL A 3 0.47 3.90 23.45
N PRO A 4 1.09 3.72 22.26
CA PRO A 4 1.41 4.84 21.40
C PRO A 4 0.16 5.68 21.15
N TRP A 5 0.27 7.02 21.25
CA TRP A 5 -0.87 7.94 21.08
C TRP A 5 -1.66 7.68 19.79
N GLN A 6 -0.99 7.27 18.73
CA GLN A 6 -1.60 6.89 17.45
C GLN A 6 -2.58 5.71 17.59
N THR A 7 -2.19 4.66 18.31
CA THR A 7 -3.05 3.50 18.56
C THR A 7 -4.26 3.88 19.41
N TRP A 8 -4.06 4.77 20.39
CA TRP A 8 -5.15 5.29 21.20
C TRP A 8 -6.16 6.07 20.35
N VAL A 9 -5.71 7.00 19.49
CA VAL A 9 -6.58 7.77 18.56
C VAL A 9 -7.36 6.84 17.63
N LEU A 10 -6.69 5.86 17.03
CA LEU A 10 -7.35 4.89 16.14
C LEU A 10 -8.46 4.10 16.84
N ARG A 11 -8.29 3.80 18.14
CA ARG A 11 -9.35 3.18 18.95
C ARG A 11 -10.52 4.13 19.20
N GLN A 12 -10.25 5.42 19.49
CA GLN A 12 -11.30 6.42 19.68
C GLN A 12 -12.17 6.59 18.44
N TRP A 13 -11.60 6.45 17.25
CA TRP A 13 -12.30 6.58 15.97
C TRP A 13 -13.19 5.38 15.60
N GLN A 14 -13.22 4.32 16.43
CA GLN A 14 -14.15 3.21 16.19
C GLN A 14 -15.58 3.54 16.62
N THR A 15 -15.75 4.46 17.56
CA THR A 15 -17.05 4.83 18.12
C THR A 15 -17.23 6.34 18.17
N ARG A 16 -18.49 6.79 18.28
CA ARG A 16 -18.84 8.22 18.46
C ARG A 16 -18.82 8.61 19.94
N ASN A 17 -17.65 8.49 20.57
CA ASN A 17 -17.42 8.83 21.96
C ASN A 17 -17.29 10.35 22.18
N TRP A 18 -17.11 10.79 23.45
CA TRP A 18 -16.98 12.19 23.80
C TRP A 18 -15.80 12.88 23.08
N PHE A 19 -14.66 12.22 22.97
CA PHE A 19 -13.47 12.73 22.28
C PHE A 19 -13.76 13.02 20.79
N SER A 20 -14.38 12.07 20.10
CA SER A 20 -14.78 12.26 18.70
C SER A 20 -15.79 13.40 18.55
N ARG A 21 -16.73 13.55 19.51
CA ARG A 21 -17.75 14.61 19.50
C ARG A 21 -17.13 16.00 19.68
N THR A 22 -16.14 16.16 20.57
CA THR A 22 -15.45 17.45 20.75
C THR A 22 -14.69 17.89 19.52
N LEU A 23 -14.15 16.94 18.74
CA LEU A 23 -13.44 17.21 17.50
C LEU A 23 -14.35 17.37 16.27
N TRP A 24 -15.64 17.00 16.40
CA TRP A 24 -16.57 16.97 15.26
C TRP A 24 -16.69 18.33 14.51
N PRO A 25 -16.74 19.51 15.17
CA PRO A 25 -16.79 20.80 14.45
C PRO A 25 -15.56 21.01 13.54
N LEU A 26 -14.38 20.50 13.95
CA LEU A 26 -13.16 20.62 13.14
C LEU A 26 -13.20 19.74 11.87
N SER A 27 -14.03 18.71 11.87
CA SER A 27 -14.24 17.88 10.68
C SER A 27 -14.93 18.63 9.54
N ALA A 28 -15.62 19.73 9.82
CA ALA A 28 -16.16 20.61 8.80
C ALA A 28 -15.06 21.17 7.88
N LEU A 29 -13.86 21.47 8.43
CA LEU A 29 -12.72 21.92 7.63
C LEU A 29 -12.27 20.83 6.65
N THR A 30 -12.15 19.59 7.12
CA THR A 30 -11.80 18.46 6.25
C THR A 30 -12.86 18.24 5.17
N TRP A 31 -14.14 18.40 5.52
CA TRP A 31 -15.24 18.31 4.56
C TRP A 31 -15.12 19.40 3.50
N VAL A 32 -14.96 20.66 3.89
CA VAL A 32 -14.79 21.80 2.96
C VAL A 32 -13.63 21.57 2.00
N VAL A 33 -12.45 21.18 2.54
CA VAL A 33 -11.27 20.89 1.72
C VAL A 33 -11.53 19.73 0.75
N SER A 34 -12.21 18.67 1.20
CA SER A 34 -12.53 17.51 0.35
C SER A 34 -13.49 17.90 -0.78
N VAL A 35 -14.56 18.63 -0.46
CA VAL A 35 -15.52 19.11 -1.45
C VAL A 35 -14.87 20.09 -2.44
N TRP A 36 -14.04 20.99 -1.94
CA TRP A 36 -13.29 21.91 -2.80
C TRP A 36 -12.38 21.16 -3.79
N ARG A 37 -11.60 20.18 -3.31
CA ARG A 37 -10.75 19.33 -4.17
C ARG A 37 -11.56 18.56 -5.21
N GLN A 38 -12.73 18.04 -4.84
CA GLN A 38 -13.62 17.32 -5.77
C GLN A 38 -14.15 18.28 -6.84
N ARG A 39 -14.59 19.49 -6.45
CA ARG A 39 -15.03 20.53 -7.41
C ARG A 39 -13.92 20.97 -8.34
N GLN A 40 -12.71 21.21 -7.81
CA GLN A 40 -11.55 21.56 -8.64
C GLN A 40 -11.24 20.49 -9.67
N ARG A 41 -11.33 19.20 -9.30
CA ARG A 41 -11.15 18.10 -10.25
C ARG A 41 -12.23 18.06 -11.32
N ALA A 42 -13.48 18.35 -10.98
CA ALA A 42 -14.58 18.37 -11.93
C ALA A 42 -14.46 19.54 -12.92
N LEU A 43 -14.02 20.71 -12.43
CA LEU A 43 -13.84 21.92 -13.26
C LEU A 43 -12.56 21.88 -14.11
N ASN A 44 -11.51 21.29 -13.56
CA ASN A 44 -10.19 21.17 -14.19
C ASN A 44 -9.78 19.70 -14.18
N PRO A 45 -10.33 18.88 -15.08
CA PRO A 45 -9.96 17.47 -15.14
C PRO A 45 -8.46 17.34 -15.42
N PRO A 46 -7.76 16.45 -14.72
CA PRO A 46 -6.34 16.26 -14.94
C PRO A 46 -6.08 15.80 -16.38
N PRO A 47 -4.93 16.16 -16.96
CA PRO A 47 -4.57 15.73 -18.30
C PRO A 47 -4.57 14.20 -18.38
N GLN A 48 -5.14 13.69 -19.43
CA GLN A 48 -5.18 12.25 -19.70
C GLN A 48 -3.77 11.73 -20.01
N THR A 49 -3.52 10.51 -19.65
CA THR A 49 -2.32 9.77 -20.02
C THR A 49 -2.60 8.87 -21.22
N ASN A 50 -1.58 8.60 -22.02
CA ASN A 50 -1.71 7.69 -23.17
C ASN A 50 -1.90 6.21 -22.77
N VAL A 51 -1.80 5.91 -21.48
CA VAL A 51 -1.97 4.58 -20.92
C VAL A 51 -2.95 4.62 -19.74
N PRO A 52 -3.70 3.54 -19.48
CA PRO A 52 -4.60 3.45 -18.35
C PRO A 52 -3.90 3.67 -17.01
N VAL A 53 -4.59 4.38 -16.11
CA VAL A 53 -4.11 4.64 -14.75
C VAL A 53 -5.03 3.98 -13.73
N VAL A 54 -4.46 3.09 -12.94
CA VAL A 54 -5.11 2.39 -11.82
C VAL A 54 -4.68 3.06 -10.52
N VAL A 55 -5.62 3.65 -9.81
CA VAL A 55 -5.34 4.28 -8.51
C VAL A 55 -5.76 3.36 -7.39
N VAL A 56 -4.79 2.90 -6.62
CA VAL A 56 -5.02 2.12 -5.39
C VAL A 56 -4.91 3.04 -4.19
N GLY A 57 -5.88 3.00 -3.29
CA GLY A 57 -5.84 3.85 -2.11
C GLY A 57 -6.85 3.44 -1.05
N ASN A 58 -7.01 4.26 -0.03
CA ASN A 58 -8.02 4.10 1.01
C ASN A 58 -8.60 5.44 1.42
N VAL A 59 -9.80 5.40 1.99
CA VAL A 59 -10.50 6.60 2.49
C VAL A 59 -10.31 6.81 3.99
N ILE A 60 -9.67 5.88 4.70
CA ILE A 60 -9.42 5.97 6.14
C ILE A 60 -7.95 6.31 6.44
N ALA A 61 -7.71 6.97 7.55
CA ALA A 61 -6.36 7.27 8.01
C ALA A 61 -5.66 5.99 8.53
N GLY A 62 -4.35 5.90 8.28
CA GLY A 62 -3.50 4.76 8.64
C GLY A 62 -3.39 3.70 7.54
N GLY A 63 -2.57 2.70 7.79
CA GLY A 63 -2.31 1.62 6.85
C GLY A 63 -3.52 0.71 6.67
N ALA A 64 -4.00 0.56 5.44
CA ALA A 64 -5.07 -0.35 5.06
C ALA A 64 -4.57 -1.55 4.22
N GLY A 65 -3.26 -1.69 4.06
CA GLY A 65 -2.66 -2.78 3.28
C GLY A 65 -2.77 -2.57 1.76
N LYS A 66 -2.58 -1.35 1.29
CA LYS A 66 -2.59 -0.99 -0.14
C LYS A 66 -1.42 -1.58 -0.91
N THR A 67 -0.21 -1.43 -0.40
CA THR A 67 1.03 -1.84 -1.06
C THR A 67 1.04 -3.32 -1.48
N PRO A 68 0.57 -4.29 -0.66
CA PRO A 68 0.40 -5.67 -1.10
C PRO A 68 -0.54 -5.83 -2.30
N ILE A 69 -1.63 -5.03 -2.39
CA ILE A 69 -2.54 -5.04 -3.54
C ILE A 69 -1.83 -4.49 -4.79
N VAL A 70 -1.10 -3.38 -4.67
CA VAL A 70 -0.29 -2.82 -5.76
C VAL A 70 0.69 -3.85 -6.30
N MET A 71 1.42 -4.53 -5.41
CA MET A 71 2.37 -5.57 -5.79
C MET A 71 1.68 -6.77 -6.46
N SER A 72 0.53 -7.22 -5.94
CA SER A 72 -0.22 -8.32 -6.54
C SER A 72 -0.70 -8.00 -7.94
N LEU A 73 -1.20 -6.76 -8.17
CA LEU A 73 -1.60 -6.29 -9.50
C LEU A 73 -0.40 -6.22 -10.46
N ALA A 74 0.70 -5.64 -10.00
CA ALA A 74 1.90 -5.51 -10.82
C ALA A 74 2.43 -6.87 -11.28
N LEU A 75 2.56 -7.82 -10.35
CA LEU A 75 3.00 -9.19 -10.65
C LEU A 75 2.03 -9.94 -11.55
N HIS A 76 0.71 -9.78 -11.32
CA HIS A 76 -0.34 -10.41 -12.13
C HIS A 76 -0.27 -9.96 -13.59
N TRP A 77 -0.15 -8.67 -13.83
CA TRP A 77 -0.08 -8.13 -15.20
C TRP A 77 1.26 -8.41 -15.88
N GLN A 78 2.37 -8.37 -15.13
CA GLN A 78 3.66 -8.81 -15.66
C GLN A 78 3.63 -10.27 -16.11
N ALA A 79 3.01 -11.16 -15.34
CA ALA A 79 2.85 -12.57 -15.71
C ALA A 79 2.03 -12.76 -16.99
N LYS A 80 1.24 -11.77 -17.40
CA LYS A 80 0.49 -11.70 -18.66
C LYS A 80 1.22 -10.95 -19.78
N GLY A 81 2.47 -10.55 -19.55
CA GLY A 81 3.27 -9.81 -20.52
C GLY A 81 2.92 -8.33 -20.65
N ILE A 82 2.14 -7.76 -19.70
CA ILE A 82 1.80 -6.33 -19.68
C ILE A 82 2.90 -5.56 -18.95
N HIS A 83 3.42 -4.52 -19.58
CA HIS A 83 4.44 -3.65 -19.00
C HIS A 83 3.81 -2.67 -18.02
N VAL A 84 4.11 -2.86 -16.74
CA VAL A 84 3.57 -2.08 -15.62
C VAL A 84 4.57 -1.04 -15.16
N GLY A 85 4.09 0.18 -14.86
CA GLY A 85 4.82 1.20 -14.13
C GLY A 85 4.09 1.56 -12.83
N VAL A 86 4.82 1.92 -11.77
CA VAL A 86 4.24 2.30 -10.48
C VAL A 86 4.67 3.70 -10.09
N VAL A 87 3.72 4.50 -9.63
CA VAL A 87 4.00 5.83 -9.07
C VAL A 87 3.52 5.91 -7.62
N ALA A 88 4.36 6.44 -6.75
CA ALA A 88 4.08 6.50 -5.33
C ALA A 88 4.51 7.84 -4.71
N ARG A 89 4.09 8.10 -3.46
CA ARG A 89 4.46 9.33 -2.74
C ARG A 89 5.89 9.29 -2.21
N GLY A 90 6.35 8.11 -1.79
CA GLY A 90 7.55 7.99 -1.00
C GLY A 90 7.34 8.61 0.38
N HIS A 91 6.44 8.04 1.18
CA HIS A 91 6.21 8.54 2.54
C HIS A 91 7.47 8.41 3.38
N GLY A 92 7.77 9.45 4.21
CA GLY A 92 8.92 9.44 5.10
C GLY A 92 10.28 9.76 4.46
N ARG A 93 10.36 9.97 3.14
CA ARG A 93 11.61 10.34 2.47
C ARG A 93 12.09 11.75 2.81
N LYS A 94 13.41 11.95 2.81
CA LYS A 94 14.05 13.23 3.13
C LYS A 94 13.94 14.27 2.00
N VAL A 95 13.89 13.81 0.75
CA VAL A 95 13.91 14.67 -0.45
C VAL A 95 12.54 14.66 -1.11
N GLY A 96 11.97 15.85 -1.34
CA GLY A 96 10.63 16.03 -1.93
C GLY A 96 10.57 15.99 -3.46
N THR A 97 11.71 15.97 -4.17
CA THR A 97 11.81 15.98 -5.62
C THR A 97 11.36 14.66 -6.24
N LEU A 98 10.96 14.71 -7.52
CA LEU A 98 10.69 13.52 -8.30
C LEU A 98 11.97 12.66 -8.43
N ALA A 99 11.86 11.36 -8.21
CA ALA A 99 12.96 10.42 -8.35
C ALA A 99 12.48 9.07 -8.90
N SER A 100 13.34 8.40 -9.67
CA SER A 100 13.18 6.98 -10.01
C SER A 100 13.76 6.11 -8.91
N VAL A 101 13.17 4.93 -8.72
CA VAL A 101 13.68 3.92 -7.78
C VAL A 101 14.52 2.92 -8.56
N ASP A 102 15.72 2.64 -8.09
CA ASP A 102 16.69 1.72 -8.69
C ASP A 102 17.44 0.90 -7.64
N GLY A 103 18.42 0.09 -8.09
CA GLY A 103 19.22 -0.77 -7.21
C GLY A 103 20.14 -0.04 -6.24
N LYS A 104 20.36 1.27 -6.43
CA LYS A 104 21.17 2.12 -5.55
C LYS A 104 20.32 2.97 -4.62
N SER A 105 19.01 2.97 -4.82
CA SER A 105 18.08 3.77 -4.04
C SER A 105 18.01 3.28 -2.61
N ARG A 106 18.08 4.21 -1.67
CA ARG A 106 17.91 3.95 -0.23
C ARG A 106 16.50 4.30 0.21
N PHE A 107 15.99 3.61 1.23
CA PHE A 107 14.64 3.86 1.74
C PHE A 107 14.47 5.30 2.27
N GLU A 108 15.53 5.94 2.76
CA GLU A 108 15.52 7.34 3.21
C GLU A 108 15.25 8.32 2.05
N ASP A 109 15.62 7.97 0.82
CA ASP A 109 15.52 8.83 -0.36
C ASP A 109 14.22 8.62 -1.13
N VAL A 110 13.73 7.38 -1.19
CA VAL A 110 12.56 7.01 -1.99
C VAL A 110 11.36 6.53 -1.17
N GLY A 111 11.55 6.18 0.09
CA GLY A 111 10.55 5.58 0.98
C GLY A 111 10.64 4.05 0.99
N ASP A 112 10.24 3.44 2.10
CA ASP A 112 10.28 1.98 2.30
C ASP A 112 9.31 1.23 1.38
N GLU A 113 8.08 1.72 1.19
CA GLU A 113 7.07 1.07 0.34
C GLU A 113 7.43 1.09 -1.16
N PRO A 114 7.84 2.22 -1.77
CA PRO A 114 8.29 2.21 -3.16
C PRO A 114 9.52 1.34 -3.41
N LEU A 115 10.47 1.33 -2.48
CA LEU A 115 11.65 0.48 -2.57
C LEU A 115 11.26 -1.02 -2.50
N LEU A 116 10.30 -1.36 -1.64
CA LEU A 116 9.74 -2.70 -1.57
C LEU A 116 9.06 -3.11 -2.88
N ILE A 117 8.21 -2.24 -3.45
CA ILE A 117 7.53 -2.51 -4.74
C ILE A 117 8.58 -2.77 -5.82
N TRP A 118 9.60 -1.92 -5.91
CA TRP A 118 10.66 -2.08 -6.90
C TRP A 118 11.42 -3.40 -6.71
N ARG A 119 11.86 -3.71 -5.49
CA ARG A 119 12.62 -4.95 -5.20
C ARG A 119 11.80 -6.21 -5.47
N ARG A 120 10.51 -6.21 -5.14
CA ARG A 120 9.64 -7.37 -5.30
C ARG A 120 9.15 -7.58 -6.72
N CYS A 121 8.70 -6.52 -7.37
CA CYS A 121 8.04 -6.60 -8.67
C CYS A 121 8.99 -6.38 -9.84
N GLN A 122 10.16 -5.75 -9.62
CA GLN A 122 11.12 -5.42 -10.70
C GLN A 122 10.46 -4.60 -11.83
N VAL A 123 9.56 -3.68 -11.48
CA VAL A 123 8.91 -2.74 -12.40
C VAL A 123 9.50 -1.34 -12.23
N PRO A 124 9.41 -0.46 -13.24
CA PRO A 124 9.70 0.96 -13.06
C PRO A 124 8.87 1.57 -11.94
N VAL A 125 9.52 2.20 -10.96
CA VAL A 125 8.87 2.90 -9.85
C VAL A 125 9.37 4.33 -9.77
N PHE A 126 8.45 5.30 -9.75
CA PHE A 126 8.75 6.72 -9.61
C PHE A 126 8.06 7.29 -8.38
N VAL A 127 8.77 8.16 -7.65
CA VAL A 127 8.27 8.75 -6.43
C VAL A 127 8.28 10.27 -6.50
N GLY A 128 7.21 10.90 -6.01
CA GLY A 128 7.07 12.35 -6.01
C GLY A 128 5.81 12.82 -5.33
N GLN A 129 5.74 14.11 -4.96
CA GLN A 129 4.52 14.71 -4.44
C GLN A 129 3.47 14.89 -5.54
N ASP A 130 3.90 15.34 -6.71
CA ASP A 130 3.07 15.45 -7.91
C ASP A 130 3.07 14.11 -8.66
N ARG A 131 1.95 13.40 -8.57
CA ARG A 131 1.77 12.09 -9.23
C ARG A 131 1.66 12.22 -10.75
N ALA A 132 1.09 13.34 -11.24
CA ALA A 132 0.99 13.56 -12.68
C ALA A 132 2.38 13.72 -13.30
N ALA A 133 3.25 14.52 -12.66
CA ALA A 133 4.65 14.65 -13.05
C ALA A 133 5.40 13.30 -12.96
N CYS A 134 5.12 12.48 -11.92
CA CYS A 134 5.71 11.14 -11.83
C CYS A 134 5.28 10.23 -12.99
N CYS A 135 3.99 10.25 -13.38
CA CYS A 135 3.49 9.50 -14.53
C CYS A 135 4.18 9.91 -15.82
N GLN A 136 4.28 11.21 -16.09
CA GLN A 136 4.94 11.74 -17.27
C GLN A 136 6.42 11.33 -17.34
N ALA A 137 7.16 11.49 -16.24
CA ALA A 137 8.56 11.12 -16.16
C ALA A 137 8.77 9.61 -16.33
N LEU A 138 7.90 8.78 -15.74
CA LEU A 138 7.96 7.33 -15.90
C LEU A 138 7.73 6.94 -17.36
N LEU A 139 6.69 7.47 -18.00
CA LEU A 139 6.36 7.16 -19.39
C LEU A 139 7.46 7.65 -20.38
N ALA A 140 8.09 8.79 -20.08
CA ALA A 140 9.22 9.29 -20.87
C ALA A 140 10.46 8.39 -20.77
N ALA A 141 10.73 7.87 -19.55
CA ALA A 141 11.86 6.98 -19.30
C ALA A 141 11.60 5.52 -19.75
N HIS A 142 10.33 5.10 -19.71
CA HIS A 142 9.88 3.73 -20.01
C HIS A 142 8.68 3.75 -20.97
N PRO A 143 8.88 4.10 -22.26
CA PRO A 143 7.80 4.27 -23.25
C PRO A 143 7.03 2.99 -23.57
N GLN A 144 7.59 1.82 -23.24
CA GLN A 144 6.90 0.53 -23.37
C GLN A 144 5.83 0.29 -22.31
N THR A 145 5.71 1.14 -21.28
CA THR A 145 4.72 0.99 -20.21
C THR A 145 3.30 1.02 -20.78
N GLN A 146 2.48 0.03 -20.43
CA GLN A 146 1.13 -0.15 -20.93
C GLN A 146 0.06 0.15 -19.86
N VAL A 147 0.45 0.16 -18.60
CA VAL A 147 -0.44 0.51 -17.47
C VAL A 147 0.35 1.15 -16.34
N LEU A 148 -0.24 2.15 -15.72
CA LEU A 148 0.31 2.81 -14.53
C LEU A 148 -0.52 2.44 -13.30
N ILE A 149 0.15 2.10 -12.20
CA ILE A 149 -0.48 1.93 -10.89
C ILE A 149 -0.02 3.06 -9.96
N SER A 150 -0.96 3.79 -9.37
CA SER A 150 -0.65 4.80 -8.36
C SER A 150 -0.94 4.27 -6.97
N ASP A 151 0.10 4.14 -6.14
CA ASP A 151 -0.04 3.80 -4.72
C ASP A 151 -0.40 5.04 -3.90
N ASP A 152 -1.45 4.92 -3.08
CA ASP A 152 -2.06 5.96 -2.24
C ASP A 152 -2.43 7.25 -3.02
N GLY A 153 -3.06 7.06 -4.18
CA GLY A 153 -3.40 8.16 -5.10
C GLY A 153 -4.83 8.70 -5.00
N LEU A 154 -5.74 8.11 -4.20
CA LEU A 154 -7.17 8.46 -4.20
C LEU A 154 -7.43 9.94 -3.91
N GLN A 155 -6.71 10.54 -2.97
CA GLN A 155 -6.86 11.94 -2.58
C GLN A 155 -6.09 12.92 -3.49
N HIS A 156 -5.32 12.42 -4.50
CA HIS A 156 -4.55 13.31 -5.38
C HIS A 156 -5.45 13.93 -6.46
N PRO A 157 -5.66 15.26 -6.49
CA PRO A 157 -6.61 15.90 -7.41
C PRO A 157 -6.11 15.91 -8.87
N GLY A 158 -4.83 16.10 -9.07
CA GLY A 158 -4.20 16.25 -10.38
C GLY A 158 -3.82 14.94 -11.10
N LEU A 159 -4.25 13.79 -10.60
CA LEU A 159 -3.95 12.50 -11.22
C LEU A 159 -5.16 12.01 -12.03
N HIS A 160 -4.95 11.79 -13.33
CA HIS A 160 -5.89 11.05 -14.16
C HIS A 160 -6.08 9.62 -13.64
N ARG A 161 -7.27 9.06 -13.83
CA ARG A 161 -7.59 7.69 -13.42
C ARG A 161 -8.70 7.09 -14.26
N ASP A 162 -8.46 5.88 -14.74
CA ASP A 162 -9.46 5.05 -15.39
C ASP A 162 -10.10 4.09 -14.40
N PHE A 163 -9.31 3.66 -13.39
CA PHE A 163 -9.71 2.69 -12.39
C PHE A 163 -9.37 3.17 -10.98
N GLU A 164 -10.29 2.96 -10.05
CA GLU A 164 -10.08 3.22 -8.63
C GLU A 164 -10.30 1.94 -7.81
N ILE A 165 -9.34 1.62 -6.97
CA ILE A 165 -9.41 0.52 -6.01
C ILE A 165 -9.34 1.09 -4.61
N CYS A 166 -10.45 1.01 -3.88
CA CYS A 166 -10.53 1.44 -2.49
C CYS A 166 -10.34 0.25 -1.56
N VAL A 167 -9.26 0.27 -0.79
CA VAL A 167 -8.91 -0.84 0.12
C VAL A 167 -9.38 -0.54 1.53
N PHE A 168 -10.09 -1.48 2.14
CA PHE A 168 -10.54 -1.44 3.51
C PHE A 168 -9.89 -2.56 4.33
N ASP A 169 -9.59 -2.29 5.57
CA ASP A 169 -9.23 -3.30 6.55
C ASP A 169 -10.40 -3.59 7.50
N GLU A 170 -10.15 -4.35 8.56
CA GLU A 170 -11.18 -4.73 9.54
C GLU A 170 -11.84 -3.55 10.25
N ARG A 171 -11.26 -2.35 10.20
CA ARG A 171 -11.84 -1.13 10.78
C ARG A 171 -13.03 -0.59 9.99
N GLY A 172 -13.18 -1.00 8.70
CA GLY A 172 -14.21 -0.48 7.81
C GLY A 172 -14.17 1.05 7.72
N LEU A 173 -15.30 1.70 8.00
CA LEU A 173 -15.41 3.17 8.02
C LEU A 173 -15.22 3.77 9.43
N GLY A 174 -14.97 2.94 10.45
CA GLY A 174 -14.92 3.37 11.83
C GLY A 174 -16.21 4.06 12.27
N ASN A 175 -16.11 5.21 12.96
CA ASN A 175 -17.28 6.00 13.39
C ASN A 175 -17.94 6.82 12.27
N ARG A 176 -17.44 6.74 11.02
CA ARG A 176 -17.89 7.43 9.80
C ARG A 176 -17.72 8.94 9.80
N TRP A 177 -16.96 9.48 10.72
CA TRP A 177 -16.67 10.90 10.74
C TRP A 177 -15.34 11.19 10.03
N LEU A 178 -15.26 12.40 9.50
CA LEU A 178 -14.04 12.92 8.88
C LEU A 178 -12.98 13.24 9.94
N LEU A 179 -11.73 13.29 9.53
CA LEU A 179 -10.65 13.81 10.35
C LEU A 179 -10.98 15.23 10.85
N PRO A 180 -10.63 15.59 12.10
CA PRO A 180 -9.97 14.76 13.09
C PRO A 180 -10.92 13.96 14.01
N ALA A 181 -12.25 14.10 13.89
CA ALA A 181 -13.23 13.44 14.74
C ALA A 181 -13.41 11.94 14.46
N GLY A 182 -12.98 11.48 13.30
CA GLY A 182 -13.04 10.11 12.85
C GLY A 182 -11.95 9.79 11.84
N PRO A 183 -11.91 8.55 11.32
CA PRO A 183 -10.82 8.09 10.48
C PRO A 183 -10.91 8.55 9.03
N LEU A 184 -12.03 9.10 8.55
CA LEU A 184 -12.22 9.37 7.14
C LEU A 184 -11.39 10.56 6.66
N ARG A 185 -10.61 10.35 5.59
CA ARG A 185 -9.85 11.39 4.87
C ARG A 185 -10.72 12.21 3.93
N GLU A 186 -11.84 11.61 3.47
CA GLU A 186 -12.81 12.19 2.56
C GLU A 186 -14.21 11.61 2.82
N PRO A 187 -15.30 12.28 2.41
CA PRO A 187 -16.65 11.77 2.59
C PRO A 187 -16.86 10.40 1.94
N TRP A 188 -17.66 9.55 2.60
CA TRP A 188 -18.10 8.28 2.06
C TRP A 188 -19.64 8.20 2.07
N PRO A 189 -20.33 7.68 1.04
CA PRO A 189 -19.75 7.19 -0.21
C PRO A 189 -19.13 8.30 -1.04
N ARG A 190 -18.16 7.93 -1.88
CA ARG A 190 -17.54 8.86 -2.82
C ARG A 190 -18.51 9.14 -3.99
N PRO A 191 -18.54 10.37 -4.52
CA PRO A 191 -19.37 10.69 -5.67
C PRO A 191 -19.11 9.74 -6.85
N ALA A 192 -20.17 9.32 -7.52
CA ALA A 192 -20.04 8.53 -8.74
C ALA A 192 -19.31 9.33 -9.83
N ASN A 193 -18.50 8.63 -10.61
CA ASN A 193 -17.90 9.15 -11.83
C ASN A 193 -18.07 8.07 -12.91
N PRO A 194 -18.91 8.29 -13.94
CA PRO A 194 -19.19 7.28 -14.94
C PRO A 194 -17.97 6.87 -15.78
N ASN A 195 -16.94 7.74 -15.82
CA ASN A 195 -15.72 7.51 -16.58
C ASN A 195 -14.66 6.71 -15.80
N VAL A 196 -14.95 6.35 -14.54
CA VAL A 196 -14.00 5.65 -13.66
C VAL A 196 -14.63 4.39 -13.12
N LEU A 197 -14.08 3.25 -13.48
CA LEU A 197 -14.49 1.96 -12.91
C LEU A 197 -13.92 1.83 -11.49
N ARG A 198 -14.76 1.41 -10.54
CA ARG A 198 -14.41 1.36 -9.11
C ARG A 198 -14.65 0.00 -8.51
N TRP A 199 -13.69 -0.40 -7.67
CA TRP A 199 -13.82 -1.59 -6.83
C TRP A 199 -13.44 -1.28 -5.39
N ASN A 200 -14.14 -1.94 -4.48
CA ASN A 200 -13.77 -1.93 -3.08
C ASN A 200 -13.23 -3.30 -2.72
N LEU A 201 -12.07 -3.34 -2.09
CA LEU A 201 -11.46 -4.54 -1.56
C LEU A 201 -11.46 -4.49 -0.04
N SER A 202 -11.84 -5.57 0.62
CA SER A 202 -11.88 -5.63 2.08
C SER A 202 -11.30 -6.92 2.63
N SER A 203 -10.70 -6.84 3.82
CA SER A 203 -10.20 -8.03 4.54
C SER A 203 -11.30 -8.83 5.24
N LYS A 204 -12.51 -8.26 5.36
CA LYS A 204 -13.71 -8.94 5.87
C LYS A 204 -14.96 -8.37 5.21
N ALA A 205 -16.07 -9.11 5.29
CA ALA A 205 -17.37 -8.59 4.86
C ALA A 205 -17.74 -7.34 5.69
N LEU A 206 -18.09 -6.27 4.99
CA LEU A 206 -18.53 -5.00 5.56
C LEU A 206 -19.99 -4.80 5.15
N ALA A 207 -20.91 -4.74 6.12
CA ALA A 207 -22.35 -4.65 5.82
C ALA A 207 -22.75 -3.43 4.99
N GLU A 208 -21.90 -2.41 4.98
CA GLU A 208 -22.19 -1.10 4.38
C GLU A 208 -21.41 -0.81 3.10
N ILE A 209 -20.56 -1.74 2.70
CA ILE A 209 -19.68 -1.58 1.53
C ILE A 209 -19.71 -2.88 0.75
N GLU A 210 -20.29 -2.84 -0.43
CA GLU A 210 -20.09 -3.91 -1.38
C GLU A 210 -18.61 -3.99 -1.73
N SER A 211 -18.00 -5.12 -1.41
CA SER A 211 -16.54 -5.29 -1.56
C SER A 211 -16.18 -6.73 -1.89
N VAL A 212 -15.14 -6.87 -2.68
CA VAL A 212 -14.46 -8.15 -2.89
C VAL A 212 -13.65 -8.50 -1.65
N LEU A 213 -13.82 -9.71 -1.14
CA LEU A 213 -13.06 -10.18 0.00
C LEU A 213 -11.66 -10.62 -0.43
N VAL A 214 -10.67 -10.01 0.18
CA VAL A 214 -9.26 -10.36 -0.02
C VAL A 214 -8.64 -10.80 1.30
N ARG A 215 -7.83 -11.84 1.26
CA ARG A 215 -7.09 -12.33 2.42
C ARG A 215 -5.63 -11.97 2.28
N ARG A 216 -5.03 -11.55 3.37
CA ARG A 216 -3.59 -11.32 3.48
C ARG A 216 -3.01 -12.35 4.42
N GLN A 217 -2.03 -13.07 3.96
CA GLN A 217 -1.37 -14.13 4.73
C GLN A 217 0.13 -14.09 4.50
N LEU A 218 0.89 -14.49 5.49
CA LEU A 218 2.32 -14.68 5.31
C LEU A 218 2.55 -15.84 4.34
N ALA A 219 3.53 -15.69 3.46
CA ALA A 219 3.99 -16.77 2.60
C ALA A 219 4.51 -17.94 3.44
N THR A 220 4.47 -19.13 2.89
CA THR A 220 5.02 -20.34 3.52
C THR A 220 6.54 -20.48 3.36
N TYR A 221 7.18 -19.41 2.87
CA TYR A 221 8.63 -19.34 2.64
C TYR A 221 9.16 -17.98 3.07
N ALA A 222 10.46 -17.94 3.32
CA ALA A 222 11.21 -16.71 3.56
C ALA A 222 12.25 -16.49 2.46
N VAL A 223 12.69 -15.23 2.29
CA VAL A 223 13.60 -14.76 1.26
C VAL A 223 14.75 -13.97 1.90
N GLN A 224 15.97 -14.12 1.42
CA GLN A 224 17.12 -13.27 1.77
C GLN A 224 17.41 -12.21 0.70
N ALA A 225 18.29 -11.28 1.02
CA ALA A 225 18.69 -10.19 0.11
C ALA A 225 19.23 -10.66 -1.25
N ASN A 226 19.89 -11.81 -1.29
CA ASN A 226 20.45 -12.44 -2.50
C ASN A 226 19.41 -13.21 -3.32
N GLY A 227 18.12 -13.19 -2.92
CA GLY A 227 17.04 -13.93 -3.57
C GLY A 227 16.91 -15.39 -3.16
N ARG A 228 17.78 -15.91 -2.25
CA ARG A 228 17.63 -17.27 -1.71
C ARG A 228 16.28 -17.41 -1.04
N ARG A 229 15.54 -18.47 -1.41
CA ARG A 229 14.25 -18.83 -0.81
C ARG A 229 14.35 -20.10 -0.02
N GLN A 230 13.63 -20.17 1.10
CA GLN A 230 13.57 -21.37 1.93
C GLN A 230 12.16 -21.52 2.53
N PRO A 231 11.53 -22.71 2.47
CA PRO A 231 10.26 -22.98 3.12
C PRO A 231 10.36 -22.76 4.64
N LEU A 232 9.36 -22.13 5.26
CA LEU A 232 9.36 -21.92 6.72
C LEU A 232 9.42 -23.23 7.51
N ALA A 233 8.84 -24.28 7.00
CA ALA A 233 8.91 -25.62 7.60
C ALA A 233 10.34 -26.17 7.73
N ALA A 234 11.32 -25.65 6.98
CA ALA A 234 12.71 -26.11 7.06
C ALA A 234 13.40 -25.72 8.37
N TRP A 235 12.87 -24.76 9.12
CA TRP A 235 13.39 -24.44 10.47
C TRP A 235 12.87 -25.37 11.55
N GLY A 236 11.73 -26.06 11.33
CA GLY A 236 11.15 -26.99 12.29
C GLY A 236 11.04 -26.40 13.69
N SER A 237 11.61 -27.08 14.68
CA SER A 237 11.64 -26.64 16.08
C SER A 237 12.85 -25.75 16.43
N GLN A 238 13.69 -25.40 15.46
CA GLN A 238 14.85 -24.52 15.72
C GLN A 238 14.39 -23.18 16.29
N PRO A 239 15.07 -22.65 17.33
CA PRO A 239 14.76 -21.36 17.86
C PRO A 239 15.11 -20.28 16.85
N VAL A 240 14.16 -19.37 16.60
CA VAL A 240 14.31 -18.25 15.69
C VAL A 240 13.89 -16.95 16.37
N SER A 241 14.31 -15.84 15.81
CA SER A 241 13.99 -14.50 16.30
C SER A 241 13.27 -13.69 15.23
N ALA A 242 12.49 -12.68 15.61
CA ALA A 242 11.84 -11.81 14.64
C ALA A 242 11.86 -10.33 15.07
N VAL A 243 11.91 -9.46 14.07
CA VAL A 243 11.79 -8.01 14.23
C VAL A 243 10.72 -7.46 13.28
N ALA A 244 9.94 -6.49 13.76
CA ALA A 244 8.96 -5.82 12.92
C ALA A 244 8.77 -4.35 13.33
N ALA A 245 8.84 -3.44 12.35
CA ALA A 245 8.57 -2.00 12.47
C ALA A 245 7.37 -1.61 11.57
N ILE A 246 6.24 -2.22 11.86
CA ILE A 246 4.96 -2.03 11.16
C ILE A 246 3.85 -1.68 12.15
N ALA A 247 2.70 -1.20 11.66
CA ALA A 247 1.57 -0.76 12.48
C ALA A 247 1.02 -1.84 13.43
N LYS A 248 1.13 -3.12 13.08
CA LYS A 248 0.63 -4.27 13.85
C LYS A 248 1.68 -5.39 13.91
N PRO A 249 2.77 -5.21 14.67
CA PRO A 249 3.86 -6.19 14.72
C PRO A 249 3.42 -7.55 15.29
N ASP A 250 2.47 -7.57 16.24
CA ASP A 250 1.96 -8.81 16.82
C ASP A 250 1.32 -9.72 15.77
N GLN A 251 0.61 -9.16 14.77
CA GLN A 251 0.04 -9.95 13.68
C GLN A 251 1.12 -10.68 12.87
N PHE A 252 2.29 -10.05 12.69
CA PHE A 252 3.42 -10.70 12.03
C PHE A 252 4.00 -11.82 12.88
N PHE A 253 4.24 -11.59 14.16
CA PHE A 253 4.79 -12.59 15.07
C PHE A 253 3.85 -13.78 15.25
N ASP A 254 2.55 -13.53 15.40
CA ASP A 254 1.54 -14.59 15.50
C ASP A 254 1.40 -15.37 14.20
N GLY A 255 1.53 -14.69 13.05
CA GLY A 255 1.59 -15.34 11.75
C GLY A 255 2.78 -16.29 11.60
N LEU A 256 3.96 -15.92 12.09
CA LEU A 256 5.15 -16.80 12.10
C LEU A 256 4.92 -18.03 13.00
N ARG A 257 4.36 -17.85 14.20
CA ARG A 257 4.01 -18.96 15.10
C ARG A 257 2.96 -19.89 14.47
N ALA A 258 1.95 -19.33 13.81
CA ALA A 258 0.93 -20.10 13.10
C ALA A 258 1.51 -20.92 11.93
N GLN A 259 2.64 -20.49 11.34
CA GLN A 259 3.39 -21.23 10.34
C GLN A 259 4.34 -22.28 10.94
N GLY A 260 4.32 -22.47 12.28
CA GLY A 260 5.09 -23.49 12.98
C GLY A 260 6.49 -23.07 13.41
N LEU A 261 6.87 -21.79 13.30
CA LEU A 261 8.18 -21.34 13.76
C LEU A 261 8.24 -21.23 15.29
N ASN A 262 9.32 -21.74 15.88
CA ASN A 262 9.64 -21.60 17.30
C ASN A 262 10.24 -20.22 17.60
N LEU A 263 9.38 -19.21 17.71
CA LEU A 263 9.78 -17.80 17.89
C LEU A 263 10.14 -17.52 19.35
N CYS A 264 11.44 -17.44 19.65
CA CYS A 264 11.97 -17.23 20.99
C CYS A 264 12.09 -15.74 21.34
N VAL A 265 12.48 -14.91 20.39
CA VAL A 265 12.59 -13.46 20.58
C VAL A 265 11.72 -12.72 19.54
N SER A 266 10.95 -11.73 19.98
CA SER A 266 10.21 -10.84 19.11
C SER A 266 10.44 -9.39 19.51
N GLN A 267 10.93 -8.58 18.57
CA GLN A 267 11.19 -7.16 18.77
C GLN A 267 10.22 -6.32 17.94
N ALA A 268 9.32 -5.63 18.63
CA ALA A 268 8.39 -4.68 18.02
C ALA A 268 8.97 -3.27 18.07
N TRP A 269 9.01 -2.59 16.93
CA TRP A 269 9.47 -1.22 16.78
C TRP A 269 8.31 -0.34 16.28
N PRO A 270 8.39 1.00 16.44
CA PRO A 270 7.41 1.91 15.87
C PRO A 270 7.23 1.72 14.37
N ASP A 271 6.00 1.94 13.85
CA ASP A 271 5.76 1.86 12.40
C ASP A 271 6.65 2.86 11.65
N HIS A 272 7.25 2.42 10.55
CA HIS A 272 8.24 3.14 9.75
C HIS A 272 9.56 3.48 10.49
N ASP A 273 9.84 2.88 11.65
CA ASP A 273 11.15 3.04 12.28
C ASP A 273 12.26 2.62 11.31
N PRO A 274 13.35 3.41 11.18
CA PRO A 274 14.46 3.09 10.28
C PRO A 274 15.31 1.91 10.74
N LEU A 275 15.07 1.39 11.95
CA LEU A 275 15.78 0.25 12.54
C LEU A 275 17.31 0.43 12.66
N HIS A 276 17.77 1.67 12.80
CA HIS A 276 19.23 1.95 12.90
C HIS A 276 19.87 1.28 14.12
N ALA A 277 19.14 1.21 15.24
CA ALA A 277 19.62 0.60 16.48
C ALA A 277 19.38 -0.91 16.55
N PHE A 278 18.81 -1.53 15.50
CA PHE A 278 18.63 -2.98 15.46
C PHE A 278 19.98 -3.69 15.27
N ASP A 279 20.21 -4.71 16.11
CA ASP A 279 21.38 -5.60 16.04
C ASP A 279 20.89 -7.06 16.12
N PRO A 280 21.12 -7.90 15.08
CA PRO A 280 20.74 -9.31 15.11
C PRO A 280 21.60 -10.16 16.06
N ASN A 281 22.75 -9.67 16.52
CA ASN A 281 23.60 -10.39 17.47
C ASN A 281 23.02 -10.44 18.90
N THR A 282 21.88 -9.75 19.15
CA THR A 282 21.20 -9.76 20.44
C THR A 282 20.53 -11.10 20.78
N ALA A 283 20.35 -12.00 19.81
CA ALA A 283 19.86 -13.35 20.03
C ALA A 283 20.49 -14.33 19.03
N ALA A 284 20.62 -15.57 19.47
CA ALA A 284 21.10 -16.65 18.60
C ALA A 284 20.05 -17.08 17.58
N GLY A 285 20.51 -17.69 16.48
CA GLY A 285 19.66 -18.25 15.43
C GLY A 285 19.31 -17.25 14.34
N ASP A 286 18.46 -17.70 13.41
CA ASP A 286 18.01 -16.90 12.28
C ASP A 286 17.00 -15.84 12.71
N TRP A 287 17.12 -14.66 12.11
CA TRP A 287 16.21 -13.55 12.31
C TRP A 287 15.28 -13.37 11.11
N PHE A 288 14.00 -13.20 11.44
CA PHE A 288 12.93 -12.95 10.49
C PHE A 288 12.45 -11.50 10.59
N CYS A 289 12.08 -10.93 9.46
CA CYS A 289 11.44 -9.61 9.40
C CYS A 289 10.36 -9.57 8.33
N THR A 290 9.59 -8.49 8.31
CA THR A 290 8.67 -8.23 7.19
C THR A 290 9.45 -7.80 5.95
N GLU A 291 8.90 -7.95 4.73
CA GLU A 291 9.54 -7.42 3.53
C GLU A 291 9.73 -5.89 3.58
N LYS A 292 8.80 -5.19 4.26
CA LYS A 292 8.89 -3.73 4.48
C LYS A 292 10.09 -3.36 5.34
N ASP A 293 10.44 -4.18 6.31
CA ASP A 293 11.60 -3.94 7.17
C ASP A 293 12.89 -4.45 6.53
N ALA A 294 12.79 -5.51 5.73
CA ALA A 294 13.93 -6.06 5.00
C ALA A 294 14.62 -5.04 4.09
N VAL A 295 13.85 -4.17 3.40
CA VAL A 295 14.43 -3.12 2.55
C VAL A 295 15.26 -2.10 3.31
N LYS A 296 15.06 -1.97 4.63
CA LYS A 296 15.84 -1.10 5.53
C LYS A 296 17.06 -1.82 6.12
N LEU A 297 16.96 -3.16 6.26
CA LEU A 297 17.92 -3.98 6.99
C LEU A 297 18.93 -4.69 6.09
N TRP A 298 18.56 -5.07 4.88
CA TRP A 298 19.38 -5.92 4.02
C TRP A 298 20.70 -5.29 3.58
N ASP A 299 20.80 -3.97 3.51
CA ASP A 299 22.07 -3.29 3.21
C ASP A 299 23.10 -3.51 4.34
N ARG A 300 22.65 -3.70 5.59
CA ARG A 300 23.49 -3.96 6.76
C ARG A 300 23.56 -5.45 7.14
N PHE A 301 22.46 -6.15 6.96
CA PHE A 301 22.27 -7.54 7.41
C PHE A 301 21.64 -8.38 6.30
N PRO A 302 22.35 -8.70 5.21
CA PRO A 302 21.82 -9.39 4.04
C PRO A 302 21.36 -10.84 4.34
N GLN A 303 21.80 -11.41 5.46
CA GLN A 303 21.44 -12.76 5.93
C GLN A 303 20.04 -12.84 6.56
N LEU A 304 19.41 -11.72 6.89
CA LEU A 304 18.05 -11.70 7.47
C LEU A 304 17.03 -12.28 6.49
N TRP A 305 16.08 -13.02 7.06
CA TRP A 305 14.99 -13.63 6.32
C TRP A 305 13.75 -12.72 6.33
N ALA A 306 13.34 -12.28 5.17
CA ALA A 306 12.05 -11.60 5.01
C ALA A 306 10.95 -12.61 4.70
N VAL A 307 9.82 -12.52 5.39
CA VAL A 307 8.64 -13.33 5.07
C VAL A 307 7.67 -12.47 4.26
N PRO A 308 7.40 -12.84 2.99
CA PRO A 308 6.49 -12.11 2.14
C PRO A 308 5.06 -12.09 2.68
N LEU A 309 4.35 -10.98 2.42
CA LEU A 309 2.91 -10.90 2.60
C LEU A 309 2.23 -11.12 1.25
N GLU A 310 1.43 -12.18 1.16
CA GLU A 310 0.68 -12.56 -0.04
C GLU A 310 -0.79 -12.17 0.08
N VAL A 311 -1.41 -11.88 -1.06
CA VAL A 311 -2.83 -11.55 -1.15
C VAL A 311 -3.50 -12.66 -1.95
N SER A 312 -4.60 -13.20 -1.43
CA SER A 312 -5.42 -14.20 -2.08
C SER A 312 -6.89 -13.78 -2.13
N GLY A 313 -7.69 -14.45 -2.98
CA GLY A 313 -9.09 -14.11 -3.19
C GLY A 313 -9.32 -13.03 -4.25
N LEU A 314 -8.30 -12.70 -5.03
CA LEU A 314 -8.39 -11.70 -6.09
C LEU A 314 -8.88 -12.27 -7.43
N ASP A 315 -8.75 -13.57 -7.67
CA ASP A 315 -8.89 -14.19 -8.99
C ASP A 315 -10.20 -13.84 -9.75
N PRO A 316 -11.41 -13.92 -9.15
CA PRO A 316 -12.63 -13.56 -9.87
C PRO A 316 -12.66 -12.08 -10.27
N TRP A 317 -12.19 -11.22 -9.38
CA TRP A 317 -12.14 -9.78 -9.60
C TRP A 317 -11.06 -9.39 -10.62
N LEU A 318 -9.90 -10.05 -10.60
CA LEU A 318 -8.81 -9.80 -11.56
C LEU A 318 -9.26 -10.09 -12.99
N ALA A 319 -10.08 -11.13 -13.21
CA ALA A 319 -10.61 -11.43 -14.55
C ALA A 319 -11.50 -10.30 -15.10
N ASP A 320 -12.30 -9.65 -14.24
CA ASP A 320 -13.12 -8.50 -14.64
C ASP A 320 -12.24 -7.28 -14.93
N MET A 321 -11.25 -7.05 -14.09
CA MET A 321 -10.32 -5.94 -14.25
C MET A 321 -9.44 -6.10 -15.49
N ASP A 322 -8.99 -7.31 -15.79
CA ASP A 322 -8.22 -7.62 -17.00
C ASP A 322 -9.01 -7.32 -18.27
N ARG A 323 -10.28 -7.71 -18.31
CA ARG A 323 -11.16 -7.39 -19.45
C ARG A 323 -11.30 -5.88 -19.65
N ALA A 324 -11.55 -5.14 -18.57
CA ALA A 324 -11.65 -3.69 -18.63
C ALA A 324 -10.33 -3.02 -19.02
N LEU A 325 -9.19 -3.51 -18.49
CA LEU A 325 -7.86 -3.00 -18.84
C LEU A 325 -7.52 -3.28 -20.31
N THR A 326 -7.76 -4.50 -20.80
CA THR A 326 -7.50 -4.88 -22.18
C THR A 326 -8.31 -4.03 -23.17
N GLN A 327 -9.57 -3.74 -22.86
CA GLN A 327 -10.40 -2.83 -23.67
C GLN A 327 -9.79 -1.42 -23.74
N ARG A 328 -9.22 -0.91 -22.64
CA ARG A 328 -8.56 0.40 -22.61
C ARG A 328 -7.23 0.42 -23.36
N ILE A 329 -6.41 -0.63 -23.24
CA ILE A 329 -5.13 -0.75 -23.95
C ILE A 329 -5.35 -0.92 -25.47
N SER A 330 -6.36 -1.71 -25.87
CA SER A 330 -6.63 -2.05 -27.26
C SER A 330 -7.37 -0.97 -28.04
N SER A 331 -7.89 0.06 -27.37
CA SER A 331 -8.61 1.15 -28.01
C SER A 331 -7.65 2.30 -28.35
N PRO A 332 -7.15 2.41 -29.61
CA PRO A 332 -6.22 3.49 -29.98
C PRO A 332 -6.82 4.89 -29.87
N HIS A 333 -8.15 4.98 -29.67
CA HIS A 333 -8.95 6.20 -29.58
C HIS A 333 -9.88 6.25 -28.36
N GLY A 334 -9.62 5.50 -27.32
CA GLY A 334 -10.44 5.51 -26.10
C GLY A 334 -10.51 6.85 -25.37
N HIS A 335 -9.91 7.90 -25.93
CA HIS A 335 -9.89 9.25 -25.40
C HIS A 335 -10.43 10.33 -26.35
N GLN A 336 -11.02 9.94 -27.49
CA GLN A 336 -11.72 10.88 -28.35
C GLN A 336 -13.17 10.38 -28.53
N THR A 337 -14.08 10.92 -27.76
CA THR A 337 -15.47 11.26 -28.00
C THR A 337 -16.28 11.18 -26.71
N ALA A 338 -16.55 12.28 -26.09
CA ALA A 338 -17.84 12.89 -25.83
C ALA A 338 -17.63 14.23 -25.13
#